data_fe2b69ad1671a35aea10f229ea33e3a2
#
_entry.id   fe2b69ad1671a35aea10f229ea33e3a2
#
_cell.length_a   1.000
_cell.length_b   1.000
_cell.length_c   1.000
_cell.angle_alpha   90.00
_cell.angle_beta   90.00
_cell.angle_gamma   90.00
#
_symmetry.space_group_name_H-M   'P 1'
#
loop_
_entity.id
_entity.type
_entity.pdbx_description
1 polymer ?
#
loop_
_entity_poly.entity_id
_entity_poly.type
_entity_poly.pdbx_seq_one_letter_code
_entity_poly.pdbx_strand_id
1 'polypeptide(L)'
;MRVSDPITIRGKAIKNRLTMAPTVKFDYAGDDGKATEKHIEHYRDRARHECGLICVEATAVSPGGRFCKEHMGLWSDDQIDGHRKIVDACHEYGSVVIIQLNHTGVTSNPECGPAIGPSAAPTRNPEVFAREMTIDEIHDMQELFVKAAERAKAAGYDGIQLHGCHGYLINQFVSAQTNQRTDEYGGSIENRARFGSEIIRKTRERCGDDFIISVRTTGIEPDIATAIAVSEEYVKAGCDYLQVSTGIEEWNDPTLFEEGEPYNLIVKLGVRFHEHFKGRVPVSCVNSLFEPEQVRYLIENDLVDTVDLARAVLADPAFCEAVLSDTPFVKCFDCPRCQYGPGMPHKCPAEMKRNR
;
A
#
# COMPACT_ATOMS: atom_id res chain seq x y z
N MET A 1 -3.72 23.75 -8.09
CA MET A 1 -4.33 22.44 -8.38
C MET A 1 -5.57 22.28 -7.51
N ARG A 2 -6.66 21.66 -7.99
CA ARG A 2 -7.87 21.40 -7.19
C ARG A 2 -7.98 19.90 -6.94
N VAL A 3 -8.66 19.50 -5.87
CA VAL A 3 -8.88 18.08 -5.54
C VAL A 3 -9.66 17.37 -6.65
N SER A 4 -10.57 18.08 -7.32
CA SER A 4 -11.37 17.56 -8.45
C SER A 4 -10.61 17.48 -9.78
N ASP A 5 -9.40 18.02 -9.88
CA ASP A 5 -8.63 17.96 -11.12
C ASP A 5 -8.15 16.52 -11.36
N PRO A 6 -8.31 15.97 -12.57
CA PRO A 6 -7.85 14.62 -12.87
C PRO A 6 -6.31 14.54 -12.87
N ILE A 7 -5.80 13.32 -12.69
CA ILE A 7 -4.37 13.00 -12.88
C ILE A 7 -4.25 11.77 -13.75
N THR A 8 -3.21 11.73 -14.60
CA THR A 8 -2.94 10.58 -15.45
C THR A 8 -1.68 9.86 -14.99
N ILE A 9 -1.80 8.56 -14.73
CA ILE A 9 -0.68 7.68 -14.41
C ILE A 9 -0.66 6.55 -15.45
N ARG A 10 0.43 6.40 -16.18
CA ARG A 10 0.57 5.38 -17.25
C ARG A 10 -0.62 5.32 -18.22
N GLY A 11 -1.12 6.47 -18.66
CA GLY A 11 -2.25 6.56 -19.58
C GLY A 11 -3.62 6.30 -18.94
N LYS A 12 -3.70 5.91 -17.67
CA LYS A 12 -4.95 5.76 -16.92
C LYS A 12 -5.35 7.11 -16.32
N ALA A 13 -6.50 7.63 -16.73
CA ALA A 13 -7.06 8.88 -16.21
C ALA A 13 -7.79 8.61 -14.89
N ILE A 14 -7.26 9.13 -13.78
CA ILE A 14 -7.88 9.09 -12.46
C ILE A 14 -8.71 10.36 -12.31
N LYS A 15 -10.01 10.22 -12.06
CA LYS A 15 -11.01 11.30 -12.14
C LYS A 15 -10.82 12.46 -11.16
N ASN A 16 -10.08 12.27 -10.06
CA ASN A 16 -9.76 13.27 -9.04
C ASN A 16 -8.47 12.89 -8.27
N ARG A 17 -8.10 13.65 -7.24
CA ARG A 17 -6.88 13.46 -6.44
C ARG A 17 -7.07 12.60 -5.19
N LEU A 18 -8.21 11.93 -5.05
CA LEU A 18 -8.55 11.13 -3.87
C LEU A 18 -8.31 9.65 -4.15
N THR A 19 -7.52 9.02 -3.30
CA THR A 19 -7.18 7.60 -3.41
C THR A 19 -7.57 6.86 -2.13
N MET A 20 -8.05 5.63 -2.26
CA MET A 20 -8.23 4.74 -1.12
C MET A 20 -6.94 3.99 -0.86
N ALA A 21 -6.34 4.19 0.33
CA ALA A 21 -5.20 3.41 0.77
C ALA A 21 -5.58 1.93 0.99
N PRO A 22 -4.66 0.99 0.71
CA PRO A 22 -4.91 -0.43 0.98
C PRO A 22 -5.12 -0.67 2.48
N THR A 23 -6.25 -1.27 2.82
CA THR A 23 -6.65 -1.52 4.22
C THR A 23 -7.25 -2.91 4.33
N VAL A 24 -6.52 -3.82 4.98
CA VAL A 24 -6.92 -5.23 5.12
C VAL A 24 -8.26 -5.36 5.82
N LYS A 25 -9.13 -6.15 5.24
CA LYS A 25 -10.44 -6.52 5.75
C LYS A 25 -10.36 -7.92 6.39
N PHE A 26 -9.89 -7.94 7.63
CA PHE A 26 -9.85 -9.18 8.40
C PHE A 26 -11.23 -9.85 8.44
N ASP A 27 -11.30 -11.17 8.40
CA ASP A 27 -12.51 -12.02 8.41
C ASP A 27 -13.39 -11.93 7.15
N TYR A 28 -12.88 -11.33 6.03
CA TYR A 28 -13.63 -11.31 4.77
C TYR A 28 -13.24 -12.49 3.87
N ALA A 29 -11.94 -12.81 3.74
CA ALA A 29 -11.49 -14.00 3.03
C ALA A 29 -11.60 -15.25 3.91
N GLY A 30 -11.67 -16.44 3.28
CA GLY A 30 -11.45 -17.72 3.93
C GLY A 30 -9.98 -18.14 3.93
N ASP A 31 -9.69 -19.32 4.43
CA ASP A 31 -8.33 -19.91 4.43
C ASP A 31 -7.80 -20.16 3.00
N ASP A 32 -8.67 -20.22 2.00
CA ASP A 32 -8.34 -20.28 0.57
C ASP A 32 -7.90 -18.93 -0.03
N GLY A 33 -7.97 -17.85 0.75
CA GLY A 33 -7.60 -16.49 0.35
C GLY A 33 -8.47 -15.87 -0.74
N LYS A 34 -9.63 -16.45 -1.07
CA LYS A 34 -10.48 -15.94 -2.14
C LYS A 34 -11.23 -14.68 -1.75
N ALA A 35 -11.35 -13.76 -2.71
CA ALA A 35 -12.24 -12.61 -2.55
C ALA A 35 -13.70 -13.06 -2.42
N THR A 36 -14.45 -12.41 -1.53
CA THR A 36 -15.85 -12.70 -1.23
C THR A 36 -16.75 -11.53 -1.62
N GLU A 37 -18.06 -11.74 -1.57
CA GLU A 37 -19.05 -10.68 -1.81
C GLU A 37 -18.87 -9.48 -0.87
N LYS A 38 -18.39 -9.72 0.36
CA LYS A 38 -18.06 -8.63 1.30
C LYS A 38 -16.97 -7.70 0.78
N HIS A 39 -15.93 -8.25 0.11
CA HIS A 39 -14.89 -7.43 -0.52
C HIS A 39 -15.47 -6.63 -1.69
N ILE A 40 -16.28 -7.27 -2.55
CA ILE A 40 -16.88 -6.64 -3.71
C ILE A 40 -17.73 -5.43 -3.30
N GLU A 41 -18.64 -5.61 -2.35
CA GLU A 41 -19.47 -4.51 -1.81
C GLU A 41 -18.65 -3.42 -1.12
N HIS A 42 -17.61 -3.82 -0.37
CA HIS A 42 -16.73 -2.88 0.30
C HIS A 42 -16.07 -1.91 -0.69
N TYR A 43 -15.47 -2.41 -1.78
CA TYR A 43 -14.78 -1.58 -2.77
C TYR A 43 -15.77 -0.84 -3.67
N ARG A 44 -16.88 -1.47 -4.09
CA ARG A 44 -17.98 -0.83 -4.83
C ARG A 44 -18.50 0.42 -4.11
N ASP A 45 -18.73 0.32 -2.81
CA ASP A 45 -19.25 1.42 -2.00
C ASP A 45 -18.31 2.65 -2.01
N ARG A 46 -16.98 2.45 -2.01
CA ARG A 46 -16.01 3.55 -2.12
C ARG A 46 -15.91 4.12 -3.52
N ALA A 47 -15.99 3.27 -4.55
CA ALA A 47 -16.01 3.71 -5.94
C ALA A 47 -17.24 4.57 -6.23
N ARG A 48 -18.43 4.14 -5.76
CA ARG A 48 -19.70 4.87 -5.89
C ARG A 48 -19.64 6.26 -5.24
N HIS A 49 -18.92 6.40 -4.14
CA HIS A 49 -18.73 7.66 -3.42
C HIS A 49 -17.46 8.43 -3.85
N GLU A 50 -17.17 8.43 -5.14
CA GLU A 50 -16.19 9.30 -5.80
C GLU A 50 -14.70 9.05 -5.47
N CYS A 51 -14.33 7.91 -4.93
CA CYS A 51 -12.91 7.57 -4.83
C CYS A 51 -12.28 7.42 -6.23
N GLY A 52 -11.27 8.24 -6.56
CA GLY A 52 -10.69 8.29 -7.91
C GLY A 52 -9.79 7.09 -8.23
N LEU A 53 -8.96 6.68 -7.27
CA LEU A 53 -8.15 5.47 -7.34
C LEU A 53 -8.40 4.62 -6.10
N ILE A 54 -8.60 3.33 -6.29
CA ILE A 54 -8.76 2.36 -5.21
C ILE A 54 -7.57 1.41 -5.22
N CYS A 55 -6.79 1.42 -4.14
CA CYS A 55 -5.80 0.38 -3.89
C CYS A 55 -6.43 -0.72 -3.04
N VAL A 56 -6.68 -1.86 -3.65
CA VAL A 56 -7.20 -3.04 -2.95
C VAL A 56 -6.18 -3.50 -1.91
N GLU A 57 -6.66 -3.96 -0.78
CA GLU A 57 -5.88 -4.35 0.40
C GLU A 57 -4.65 -5.20 0.11
N ALA A 58 -3.71 -5.21 1.08
CA ALA A 58 -2.56 -6.10 1.00
C ALA A 58 -3.02 -7.53 0.74
N THR A 59 -2.55 -8.09 -0.37
CA THR A 59 -2.94 -9.38 -0.93
C THR A 59 -1.70 -10.27 -1.02
N ALA A 60 -1.75 -11.45 -0.41
CA ALA A 60 -0.59 -12.33 -0.32
C ALA A 60 -0.24 -12.94 -1.68
N VAL A 61 1.05 -12.93 -2.04
CA VAL A 61 1.58 -13.55 -3.27
C VAL A 61 1.89 -15.05 -3.09
N SER A 62 1.82 -15.54 -1.86
CA SER A 62 1.95 -16.96 -1.51
C SER A 62 1.18 -17.28 -0.23
N PRO A 63 0.76 -18.54 -0.01
CA PRO A 63 0.13 -18.93 1.25
C PRO A 63 0.98 -18.63 2.49
N GLY A 64 2.31 -18.80 2.40
CA GLY A 64 3.25 -18.54 3.49
C GLY A 64 3.48 -17.06 3.80
N GLY A 65 3.07 -16.16 2.91
CA GLY A 65 3.24 -14.71 3.08
C GLY A 65 2.10 -14.00 3.79
N ARG A 66 1.17 -14.71 4.42
CA ARG A 66 -0.04 -14.16 5.03
C ARG A 66 0.16 -13.65 6.47
N PHE A 67 -0.62 -12.66 6.90
CA PHE A 67 -0.71 -12.21 8.31
C PHE A 67 -1.53 -13.18 9.17
N CYS A 68 -2.59 -13.75 8.58
CA CYS A 68 -3.54 -14.68 9.18
C CYS A 68 -4.11 -15.58 8.09
N LYS A 69 -4.84 -16.62 8.46
CA LYS A 69 -5.45 -17.55 7.50
C LYS A 69 -6.47 -16.87 6.58
N GLU A 70 -7.20 -15.89 7.11
CA GLU A 70 -8.25 -15.15 6.41
C GLU A 70 -7.69 -13.97 5.57
N HIS A 71 -6.39 -13.93 5.32
CA HIS A 71 -5.77 -12.92 4.47
C HIS A 71 -6.01 -13.22 3.00
N MET A 72 -6.54 -12.24 2.25
CA MET A 72 -6.78 -12.37 0.82
C MET A 72 -5.48 -12.66 0.06
N GLY A 73 -5.56 -13.46 -0.99
CA GLY A 73 -4.43 -13.92 -1.79
C GLY A 73 -4.65 -13.81 -3.29
N LEU A 74 -3.52 -13.80 -4.02
CA LEU A 74 -3.51 -13.90 -5.48
C LEU A 74 -2.35 -14.80 -5.93
N TRP A 75 -2.20 -15.94 -5.25
CA TRP A 75 -1.14 -16.92 -5.52
C TRP A 75 -1.57 -18.05 -6.48
N SER A 76 -2.86 -18.14 -6.82
CA SER A 76 -3.43 -19.19 -7.66
C SER A 76 -4.43 -18.61 -8.67
N ASP A 77 -4.55 -19.24 -9.82
CA ASP A 77 -5.41 -18.77 -10.92
C ASP A 77 -6.90 -18.87 -10.58
N ASP A 78 -7.30 -19.78 -9.69
CA ASP A 78 -8.67 -19.92 -9.21
C ASP A 78 -9.14 -18.75 -8.30
N GLN A 79 -8.24 -17.83 -7.94
CA GLN A 79 -8.56 -16.59 -7.23
C GLN A 79 -8.91 -15.43 -8.18
N ILE A 80 -8.56 -15.52 -9.49
CA ILE A 80 -8.72 -14.44 -10.47
C ILE A 80 -10.16 -13.96 -10.58
N ASP A 81 -11.14 -14.87 -10.64
CA ASP A 81 -12.54 -14.51 -10.87
C ASP A 81 -13.15 -13.69 -9.71
N GLY A 82 -12.75 -13.96 -8.47
CA GLY A 82 -13.15 -13.14 -7.32
C GLY A 82 -12.59 -11.73 -7.39
N HIS A 83 -11.33 -11.59 -7.79
CA HIS A 83 -10.69 -10.29 -7.99
C HIS A 83 -11.30 -9.52 -9.16
N ARG A 84 -11.65 -10.19 -10.29
CA ARG A 84 -12.33 -9.56 -11.42
C ARG A 84 -13.64 -8.89 -10.99
N LYS A 85 -14.43 -9.53 -10.15
CA LYS A 85 -15.69 -8.95 -9.64
C LYS A 85 -15.45 -7.68 -8.80
N ILE A 86 -14.35 -7.60 -8.05
CA ILE A 86 -13.96 -6.38 -7.33
C ILE A 86 -13.66 -5.26 -8.35
N VAL A 87 -12.85 -5.58 -9.37
CA VAL A 87 -12.44 -4.61 -10.39
C VAL A 87 -13.65 -4.09 -11.17
N ASP A 88 -14.52 -4.99 -11.67
CA ASP A 88 -15.72 -4.64 -12.43
C ASP A 88 -16.62 -3.72 -11.60
N ALA A 89 -16.82 -4.05 -10.31
CA ALA A 89 -17.65 -3.25 -9.41
C ALA A 89 -17.11 -1.83 -9.15
N CYS A 90 -15.80 -1.63 -9.24
CA CYS A 90 -15.17 -0.32 -9.10
C CYS A 90 -15.13 0.45 -10.43
N HIS A 91 -14.84 -0.23 -11.53
CA HIS A 91 -14.85 0.35 -12.88
C HIS A 91 -16.22 0.87 -13.29
N GLU A 92 -17.32 0.26 -12.82
CA GLU A 92 -18.69 0.75 -13.00
C GLU A 92 -18.86 2.22 -12.60
N TYR A 93 -18.09 2.70 -11.63
CA TYR A 93 -18.10 4.09 -11.14
C TYR A 93 -16.90 4.92 -11.61
N GLY A 94 -16.10 4.41 -12.56
CA GLY A 94 -14.97 5.12 -13.17
C GLY A 94 -13.76 5.28 -12.24
N SER A 95 -13.62 4.47 -11.20
CA SER A 95 -12.42 4.43 -10.39
C SER A 95 -11.32 3.63 -11.09
N VAL A 96 -10.08 4.10 -11.05
CA VAL A 96 -8.90 3.30 -11.39
C VAL A 96 -8.63 2.35 -10.23
N VAL A 97 -8.29 1.08 -10.51
CA VAL A 97 -8.16 0.05 -9.48
C VAL A 97 -6.80 -0.63 -9.56
N ILE A 98 -6.02 -0.53 -8.49
CA ILE A 98 -4.76 -1.26 -8.32
C ILE A 98 -4.87 -2.20 -7.12
N ILE A 99 -3.99 -3.19 -7.01
CA ILE A 99 -3.96 -4.13 -5.90
C ILE A 99 -2.61 -4.14 -5.21
N GLN A 100 -2.60 -4.11 -3.86
CA GLN A 100 -1.35 -4.17 -3.12
C GLN A 100 -0.88 -5.62 -2.97
N LEU A 101 0.27 -5.96 -3.56
CA LEU A 101 0.91 -7.27 -3.44
C LEU A 101 1.86 -7.29 -2.24
N ASN A 102 1.75 -8.34 -1.42
CA ASN A 102 2.46 -8.44 -0.15
C ASN A 102 3.01 -9.84 0.13
N HIS A 103 4.10 -9.88 0.87
CA HIS A 103 4.61 -11.04 1.61
C HIS A 103 5.13 -10.55 2.96
N THR A 104 4.67 -11.16 4.04
CA THR A 104 4.97 -10.68 5.39
C THR A 104 6.40 -10.98 5.87
N GLY A 105 7.09 -11.89 5.18
CA GLY A 105 8.51 -12.17 5.45
C GLY A 105 8.75 -12.70 6.87
N VAL A 106 9.64 -12.05 7.61
CA VAL A 106 9.96 -12.36 9.01
C VAL A 106 8.73 -12.34 9.92
N THR A 107 7.70 -11.54 9.57
CA THR A 107 6.48 -11.40 10.37
C THR A 107 5.34 -12.32 9.91
N SER A 108 5.63 -13.33 9.09
CA SER A 108 4.63 -14.31 8.62
C SER A 108 3.97 -15.04 9.79
N ASN A 109 2.68 -15.37 9.59
CA ASN A 109 1.97 -16.17 10.57
C ASN A 109 2.49 -17.62 10.49
N PRO A 110 2.97 -18.22 11.60
CA PRO A 110 3.51 -19.58 11.60
C PRO A 110 2.50 -20.66 11.19
N GLU A 111 1.21 -20.40 11.32
CA GLU A 111 0.16 -21.30 10.84
C GLU A 111 0.00 -21.29 9.31
N CYS A 112 0.53 -20.26 8.64
CA CYS A 112 0.48 -20.11 7.18
C CYS A 112 1.75 -20.64 6.49
N GLY A 113 2.88 -20.64 7.19
CA GLY A 113 4.15 -21.13 6.67
C GLY A 113 5.37 -20.65 7.47
N PRO A 114 6.56 -21.11 7.11
CA PRO A 114 7.78 -20.69 7.79
C PRO A 114 8.08 -19.21 7.55
N ALA A 115 8.54 -18.52 8.58
CA ALA A 115 9.05 -17.18 8.46
C ALA A 115 10.42 -17.19 7.73
N ILE A 116 10.55 -16.35 6.72
CA ILE A 116 11.77 -16.16 5.92
C ILE A 116 12.06 -14.68 5.77
N GLY A 117 13.30 -14.32 5.55
CA GLY A 117 13.69 -12.91 5.37
C GLY A 117 15.02 -12.74 4.66
N PRO A 118 15.49 -11.49 4.46
CA PRO A 118 16.80 -11.25 3.87
C PRO A 118 17.94 -11.84 4.71
N SER A 119 17.79 -11.85 6.04
CA SER A 119 18.71 -12.46 6.98
C SER A 119 17.95 -13.17 8.11
N ALA A 120 18.64 -14.01 8.88
CA ALA A 120 18.08 -14.61 10.08
C ALA A 120 17.73 -13.50 11.10
N ALA A 121 16.48 -13.43 11.50
CA ALA A 121 15.99 -12.40 12.41
C ALA A 121 14.89 -12.97 13.33
N PRO A 122 14.72 -12.44 14.56
CA PRO A 122 13.63 -12.85 15.42
C PRO A 122 12.29 -12.48 14.79
N THR A 123 11.32 -13.39 14.87
CA THR A 123 9.93 -13.14 14.46
C THR A 123 9.20 -12.33 15.55
N ARG A 124 7.89 -12.18 15.43
CA ARG A 124 7.05 -11.61 16.52
C ARG A 124 7.16 -12.40 17.84
N ASN A 125 7.48 -13.71 17.76
CA ASN A 125 7.91 -14.49 18.91
C ASN A 125 9.46 -14.47 18.94
N PRO A 126 10.10 -13.82 19.92
CA PRO A 126 11.55 -13.68 19.97
C PRO A 126 12.31 -15.01 20.13
N GLU A 127 11.64 -16.10 20.50
CA GLU A 127 12.21 -17.44 20.57
C GLU A 127 12.23 -18.16 19.21
N VAL A 128 11.52 -17.62 18.20
CA VAL A 128 11.42 -18.18 16.86
C VAL A 128 12.13 -17.26 15.89
N PHE A 129 13.10 -17.79 15.14
CA PHE A 129 13.85 -17.04 14.14
C PHE A 129 13.35 -17.36 12.74
N ALA A 130 13.18 -16.31 11.94
CA ALA A 130 13.04 -16.45 10.51
C ALA A 130 14.35 -16.94 9.91
N ARG A 131 14.25 -17.78 8.88
CA ARG A 131 15.41 -18.27 8.13
C ARG A 131 15.82 -17.25 7.07
N GLU A 132 17.12 -17.10 6.86
CA GLU A 132 17.66 -16.36 5.73
C GLU A 132 17.31 -17.06 4.40
N MET A 133 16.91 -16.28 3.40
CA MET A 133 16.65 -16.75 2.03
C MET A 133 17.97 -16.96 1.28
N THR A 134 18.06 -18.06 0.51
CA THR A 134 19.12 -18.22 -0.48
C THR A 134 18.87 -17.28 -1.68
N ILE A 135 19.88 -17.11 -2.55
CA ILE A 135 19.72 -16.32 -3.79
C ILE A 135 18.64 -16.92 -4.69
N ASP A 136 18.59 -18.24 -4.84
CA ASP A 136 17.56 -18.92 -5.64
C ASP A 136 16.16 -18.67 -5.07
N GLU A 137 15.99 -18.72 -3.74
CA GLU A 137 14.73 -18.41 -3.08
C GLU A 137 14.32 -16.92 -3.23
N ILE A 138 15.29 -16.00 -3.30
CA ILE A 138 15.03 -14.60 -3.61
C ILE A 138 14.46 -14.47 -5.02
N HIS A 139 15.07 -15.14 -6.00
CA HIS A 139 14.58 -15.14 -7.37
C HIS A 139 13.20 -15.80 -7.48
N ASP A 140 12.97 -16.92 -6.82
CA ASP A 140 11.66 -17.58 -6.77
C ASP A 140 10.59 -16.67 -6.14
N MET A 141 10.93 -15.95 -5.07
CA MET A 141 10.03 -15.03 -4.43
C MET A 141 9.67 -13.84 -5.35
N GLN A 142 10.64 -13.30 -6.08
CA GLN A 142 10.38 -12.28 -7.09
C GLN A 142 9.40 -12.80 -8.15
N GLU A 143 9.56 -14.03 -8.62
CA GLU A 143 8.65 -14.66 -9.57
C GLU A 143 7.23 -14.84 -9.01
N LEU A 144 7.05 -15.07 -7.71
CA LEU A 144 5.73 -15.10 -7.07
C LEU A 144 5.04 -13.73 -7.13
N PHE A 145 5.76 -12.64 -6.87
CA PHE A 145 5.22 -11.28 -7.05
C PHE A 145 4.84 -10.99 -8.50
N VAL A 146 5.69 -11.37 -9.45
CA VAL A 146 5.42 -11.15 -10.89
C VAL A 146 4.22 -11.96 -11.36
N LYS A 147 4.11 -13.23 -10.98
CA LYS A 147 2.93 -14.07 -11.29
C LYS A 147 1.65 -13.52 -10.66
N ALA A 148 1.72 -12.96 -9.45
CA ALA A 148 0.58 -12.30 -8.85
C ALA A 148 0.20 -11.02 -9.63
N ALA A 149 1.16 -10.26 -10.15
CA ALA A 149 0.91 -9.12 -11.03
C ALA A 149 0.26 -9.54 -12.36
N GLU A 150 0.70 -10.64 -12.97
CA GLU A 150 0.05 -11.20 -14.18
C GLU A 150 -1.40 -11.60 -13.91
N ARG A 151 -1.67 -12.23 -12.76
CA ARG A 151 -3.04 -12.56 -12.34
C ARG A 151 -3.89 -11.32 -12.08
N ALA A 152 -3.29 -10.28 -11.47
CA ALA A 152 -3.95 -9.00 -11.29
C ALA A 152 -4.34 -8.39 -12.66
N LYS A 153 -3.43 -8.39 -13.63
CA LYS A 153 -3.72 -7.95 -15.01
C LYS A 153 -4.83 -8.81 -15.65
N ALA A 154 -4.79 -10.12 -15.49
CA ALA A 154 -5.82 -11.03 -15.99
C ALA A 154 -7.18 -10.83 -15.31
N ALA A 155 -7.22 -10.39 -14.05
CA ALA A 155 -8.43 -10.00 -13.34
C ALA A 155 -8.97 -8.62 -13.75
N GLY A 156 -8.21 -7.83 -14.54
CA GLY A 156 -8.63 -6.53 -15.05
C GLY A 156 -8.13 -5.33 -14.22
N TYR A 157 -7.29 -5.52 -13.23
CA TYR A 157 -6.67 -4.41 -12.50
C TYR A 157 -5.88 -3.48 -13.43
N ASP A 158 -5.93 -2.19 -13.19
CA ASP A 158 -5.16 -1.17 -13.91
C ASP A 158 -3.68 -1.17 -13.53
N GLY A 159 -3.33 -1.82 -12.44
CA GLY A 159 -1.97 -1.91 -11.94
C GLY A 159 -1.84 -2.67 -10.63
N ILE A 160 -0.62 -2.66 -10.13
CA ILE A 160 -0.28 -3.19 -8.80
C ILE A 160 0.39 -2.12 -7.93
N GLN A 161 0.40 -2.37 -6.63
CA GLN A 161 1.26 -1.69 -5.67
C GLN A 161 2.12 -2.71 -4.94
N LEU A 162 3.42 -2.52 -4.88
CA LEU A 162 4.31 -3.30 -4.04
C LEU A 162 4.28 -2.76 -2.60
N HIS A 163 4.11 -3.64 -1.61
CA HIS A 163 4.12 -3.28 -0.19
C HIS A 163 5.56 -3.17 0.33
N GLY A 164 6.20 -2.02 0.12
CA GLY A 164 7.60 -1.74 0.45
C GLY A 164 7.82 -1.00 1.77
N CYS A 165 6.88 -1.11 2.74
CA CYS A 165 6.93 -0.45 4.04
C CYS A 165 6.40 -1.36 5.16
N HIS A 166 6.22 -0.82 6.38
CA HIS A 166 5.58 -1.45 7.53
C HIS A 166 6.26 -2.74 8.04
N GLY A 167 7.53 -2.95 7.73
CA GLY A 167 8.28 -4.11 8.19
C GLY A 167 7.93 -5.42 7.48
N TYR A 168 7.37 -5.36 6.26
CA TYR A 168 7.14 -6.56 5.44
C TYR A 168 8.32 -6.86 4.51
N LEU A 169 8.28 -7.94 3.76
CA LEU A 169 9.45 -8.54 3.12
C LEU A 169 10.28 -7.53 2.30
N ILE A 170 9.64 -6.70 1.45
CA ILE A 170 10.37 -5.71 0.65
C ILE A 170 11.05 -4.67 1.56
N ASN A 171 10.36 -4.20 2.61
CA ASN A 171 10.95 -3.28 3.58
C ASN A 171 12.07 -3.96 4.38
N GLN A 172 11.94 -5.25 4.70
CA GLN A 172 12.99 -6.01 5.39
C GLN A 172 14.28 -6.11 4.57
N PHE A 173 14.19 -6.16 3.24
CA PHE A 173 15.36 -6.05 2.36
C PHE A 173 15.98 -4.66 2.38
N VAL A 174 15.17 -3.62 2.48
CA VAL A 174 15.63 -2.21 2.51
C VAL A 174 16.30 -1.84 3.82
N SER A 175 15.75 -2.27 4.95
CA SER A 175 16.25 -1.88 6.27
C SER A 175 17.59 -2.55 6.61
N ALA A 176 18.56 -1.74 7.02
CA ALA A 176 19.85 -2.25 7.51
C ALA A 176 19.72 -2.99 8.85
N GLN A 177 18.61 -2.82 9.59
CA GLN A 177 18.36 -3.57 10.82
C GLN A 177 18.04 -5.05 10.54
N THR A 178 17.32 -5.32 9.45
CA THR A 178 16.84 -6.67 9.12
C THR A 178 17.65 -7.34 8.00
N ASN A 179 18.36 -6.55 7.19
CA ASN A 179 19.19 -7.05 6.10
C ASN A 179 20.68 -6.93 6.44
N GLN A 180 21.27 -8.03 6.88
CA GLN A 180 22.69 -8.18 7.19
C GLN A 180 23.48 -8.92 6.11
N ARG A 181 22.91 -9.04 4.89
CA ARG A 181 23.55 -9.74 3.77
C ARG A 181 24.79 -9.01 3.30
N THR A 182 25.76 -9.79 2.81
CA THR A 182 27.03 -9.30 2.23
C THR A 182 27.15 -9.60 0.73
N ASP A 183 26.08 -10.16 0.13
CA ASP A 183 25.96 -10.41 -1.29
C ASP A 183 25.27 -9.23 -2.04
N GLU A 184 24.87 -9.45 -3.28
CA GLU A 184 24.24 -8.45 -4.15
C GLU A 184 22.89 -7.92 -3.67
N TYR A 185 22.27 -8.50 -2.64
CA TYR A 185 21.03 -8.02 -2.01
C TYR A 185 21.24 -7.30 -0.67
N GLY A 186 22.50 -7.06 -0.25
CA GLY A 186 22.82 -6.40 1.02
C GLY A 186 23.89 -5.33 0.92
N GLY A 187 24.14 -4.63 2.03
CA GLY A 187 25.15 -3.57 2.13
C GLY A 187 24.68 -2.23 1.58
N SER A 188 24.99 -1.89 0.33
CA SER A 188 24.65 -0.59 -0.26
C SER A 188 23.14 -0.38 -0.44
N ILE A 189 22.72 0.88 -0.60
CA ILE A 189 21.31 1.24 -0.87
C ILE A 189 20.81 0.54 -2.14
N GLU A 190 21.59 0.55 -3.21
CA GLU A 190 21.27 -0.09 -4.48
C GLU A 190 21.03 -1.59 -4.31
N ASN A 191 21.87 -2.27 -3.53
CA ASN A 191 21.73 -3.70 -3.26
C ASN A 191 20.51 -3.99 -2.40
N ARG A 192 20.26 -3.20 -1.36
CA ARG A 192 19.08 -3.37 -0.49
C ARG A 192 17.77 -3.07 -1.22
N ALA A 193 17.76 -2.13 -2.16
CA ALA A 193 16.62 -1.84 -3.02
C ALA A 193 16.44 -2.86 -4.17
N ARG A 194 17.46 -3.67 -4.49
CA ARG A 194 17.51 -4.59 -5.64
C ARG A 194 16.32 -5.53 -5.70
N PHE A 195 15.95 -6.14 -4.57
CA PHE A 195 14.81 -7.06 -4.52
C PHE A 195 13.53 -6.45 -5.09
N GLY A 196 13.13 -5.27 -4.60
CA GLY A 196 11.95 -4.55 -5.11
C GLY A 196 12.13 -4.03 -6.53
N SER A 197 13.32 -3.51 -6.86
CA SER A 197 13.63 -2.99 -8.20
C SER A 197 13.56 -4.04 -9.29
N GLU A 198 13.98 -5.26 -9.01
CA GLU A 198 13.91 -6.38 -9.95
C GLU A 198 12.46 -6.87 -10.15
N ILE A 199 11.64 -6.89 -9.11
CA ILE A 199 10.20 -7.15 -9.22
C ILE A 199 9.55 -6.11 -10.14
N ILE A 200 9.87 -4.81 -9.98
CA ILE A 200 9.33 -3.73 -10.82
C ILE A 200 9.70 -3.97 -12.29
N ARG A 201 10.98 -4.23 -12.62
CA ARG A 201 11.43 -4.47 -13.99
C ARG A 201 10.76 -5.69 -14.62
N LYS A 202 10.79 -6.83 -13.94
CA LYS A 202 10.15 -8.08 -14.39
C LYS A 202 8.63 -7.89 -14.58
N THR A 203 7.96 -7.17 -13.68
CA THR A 203 6.54 -6.85 -13.82
C THR A 203 6.28 -6.00 -15.05
N ARG A 204 7.11 -4.98 -15.32
CA ARG A 204 7.00 -4.15 -16.53
C ARG A 204 7.14 -4.99 -17.80
N GLU A 205 8.14 -5.86 -17.85
CA GLU A 205 8.37 -6.76 -18.99
C GLU A 205 7.17 -7.69 -19.26
N ARG A 206 6.54 -8.22 -18.19
CA ARG A 206 5.46 -9.22 -18.30
C ARG A 206 4.06 -8.57 -18.42
N CYS A 207 3.84 -7.45 -17.78
CA CYS A 207 2.53 -6.78 -17.76
C CYS A 207 2.41 -5.66 -18.80
N GLY A 208 3.51 -5.19 -19.42
CA GLY A 208 3.49 -4.17 -20.48
C GLY A 208 3.42 -2.73 -19.97
N ASP A 209 3.36 -1.79 -20.92
CA ASP A 209 3.57 -0.37 -20.65
C ASP A 209 2.32 0.38 -20.14
N ASP A 210 1.14 -0.18 -20.30
CA ASP A 210 -0.13 0.40 -19.88
C ASP A 210 -0.55 0.01 -18.46
N PHE A 211 0.28 -0.78 -17.76
CA PHE A 211 0.02 -1.30 -16.43
C PHE A 211 0.75 -0.46 -15.37
N ILE A 212 0.01 0.10 -14.40
CA ILE A 212 0.58 0.93 -13.34
C ILE A 212 1.40 0.04 -12.38
N ILE A 213 2.64 0.41 -12.11
CA ILE A 213 3.47 -0.19 -11.08
C ILE A 213 3.72 0.86 -10.01
N SER A 214 3.03 0.75 -8.89
CA SER A 214 3.18 1.62 -7.72
C SER A 214 4.03 0.93 -6.65
N VAL A 215 4.67 1.72 -5.81
CA VAL A 215 5.30 1.24 -4.57
C VAL A 215 4.77 2.04 -3.39
N ARG A 216 4.25 1.34 -2.37
CA ARG A 216 4.09 1.96 -1.06
C ARG A 216 5.42 1.84 -0.33
N THR A 217 6.16 2.94 -0.29
CA THR A 217 7.52 2.99 0.20
C THR A 217 7.58 3.47 1.65
N THR A 218 8.64 3.13 2.36
CA THR A 218 8.96 3.80 3.61
C THR A 218 9.40 5.24 3.34
N GLY A 219 8.92 6.18 4.13
CA GLY A 219 9.33 7.59 4.06
C GLY A 219 10.53 7.90 4.96
N ILE A 220 10.92 6.95 5.81
CA ILE A 220 12.03 7.08 6.75
C ILE A 220 12.61 5.67 7.03
N GLU A 221 13.93 5.46 6.74
CA GLU A 221 14.57 4.15 6.93
C GLU A 221 16.11 4.23 6.74
N PRO A 222 16.95 4.60 7.71
CA PRO A 222 16.61 5.16 9.04
C PRO A 222 16.23 6.64 9.01
N ASP A 223 16.52 7.33 7.91
CA ASP A 223 16.25 8.75 7.70
C ASP A 223 15.56 8.98 6.35
N ILE A 224 15.07 10.21 6.14
CA ILE A 224 14.34 10.60 4.92
C ILE A 224 15.27 10.51 3.70
N ALA A 225 16.53 10.93 3.82
CA ALA A 225 17.46 10.94 2.69
C ALA A 225 17.73 9.53 2.17
N THR A 226 17.91 8.57 3.07
CA THR A 226 18.08 7.15 2.73
C THR A 226 16.80 6.57 2.11
N ALA A 227 15.63 6.88 2.66
CA ALA A 227 14.35 6.44 2.12
C ALA A 227 14.08 7.01 0.70
N ILE A 228 14.44 8.27 0.46
CA ILE A 228 14.41 8.88 -0.87
C ILE A 228 15.37 8.15 -1.82
N ALA A 229 16.61 7.87 -1.41
CA ALA A 229 17.59 7.18 -2.23
C ALA A 229 17.14 5.76 -2.61
N VAL A 230 16.49 5.02 -1.71
CA VAL A 230 15.85 3.73 -2.02
C VAL A 230 14.75 3.91 -3.07
N SER A 231 13.90 4.93 -2.92
CA SER A 231 12.80 5.19 -3.84
C SER A 231 13.29 5.67 -5.22
N GLU A 232 14.46 6.31 -5.30
CA GLU A 232 15.14 6.59 -6.57
C GLU A 232 15.47 5.30 -7.33
N GLU A 233 15.90 4.24 -6.64
CA GLU A 233 16.15 2.95 -7.30
C GLU A 233 14.84 2.33 -7.84
N TYR A 234 13.72 2.49 -7.14
CA TYR A 234 12.41 2.04 -7.64
C TYR A 234 11.95 2.86 -8.85
N VAL A 235 12.14 4.17 -8.84
CA VAL A 235 11.81 5.04 -9.98
C VAL A 235 12.69 4.71 -11.19
N LYS A 236 14.00 4.52 -11.02
CA LYS A 236 14.91 4.04 -12.06
C LYS A 236 14.52 2.66 -12.62
N ALA A 237 13.92 1.81 -11.78
CA ALA A 237 13.41 0.49 -12.19
C ALA A 237 12.09 0.55 -12.97
N GLY A 238 11.39 1.70 -12.99
CA GLY A 238 10.15 1.91 -13.72
C GLY A 238 8.90 1.99 -12.83
N CYS A 239 9.04 2.37 -11.55
CA CYS A 239 7.91 2.73 -10.69
C CYS A 239 7.21 3.98 -11.21
N ASP A 240 5.87 3.95 -11.28
CA ASP A 240 5.04 5.00 -11.85
C ASP A 240 4.37 5.89 -10.81
N TYR A 241 4.29 5.44 -9.54
CA TYR A 241 3.57 6.13 -8.49
C TYR A 241 4.09 5.72 -7.10
N LEU A 242 4.44 6.69 -6.27
CA LEU A 242 4.93 6.48 -4.91
C LEU A 242 3.86 6.83 -3.88
N GLN A 243 3.51 5.89 -3.01
CA GLN A 243 2.73 6.11 -1.82
C GLN A 243 3.65 6.06 -0.60
N VAL A 244 3.69 7.13 0.20
CA VAL A 244 4.67 7.27 1.29
C VAL A 244 4.03 6.94 2.63
N SER A 245 4.67 6.04 3.39
CA SER A 245 4.27 5.62 4.73
C SER A 245 5.51 5.48 5.63
N THR A 246 5.48 4.61 6.64
CA THR A 246 6.57 4.40 7.59
C THR A 246 7.24 3.05 7.42
N GLY A 247 8.49 2.93 7.88
CA GLY A 247 9.31 1.72 7.83
C GLY A 247 9.38 0.95 9.15
N ILE A 248 10.52 0.28 9.34
CA ILE A 248 10.86 -0.53 10.53
C ILE A 248 11.56 0.33 11.57
N GLU A 249 12.47 1.21 11.11
CA GLU A 249 13.41 1.91 11.98
C GLU A 249 12.75 3.06 12.74
N GLU A 250 13.27 3.39 13.90
CA GLU A 250 12.83 4.54 14.70
C GLU A 250 13.15 5.85 13.98
N TRP A 251 12.32 6.85 14.20
CA TRP A 251 12.41 8.15 13.55
C TRP A 251 13.44 9.02 14.24
N ASN A 252 14.58 9.19 13.60
CA ASN A 252 15.72 9.96 14.14
C ASN A 252 15.92 11.31 13.45
N ASP A 253 15.01 11.72 12.56
CA ASP A 253 15.14 13.00 11.84
C ASP A 253 14.49 14.15 12.62
N PRO A 254 15.29 15.09 13.18
CA PRO A 254 14.77 16.19 13.98
C PRO A 254 13.91 17.18 13.17
N THR A 255 14.07 17.25 11.84
CA THR A 255 13.29 18.16 10.98
C THR A 255 11.81 17.78 10.90
N LEU A 256 11.46 16.54 11.24
CA LEU A 256 10.07 16.08 11.33
C LEU A 256 9.29 16.71 12.48
N PHE A 257 9.99 17.22 13.49
CA PHE A 257 9.39 17.74 14.73
C PHE A 257 9.29 19.26 14.77
N GLU A 258 9.54 19.96 13.66
CA GLU A 258 9.31 21.38 13.53
C GLU A 258 7.82 21.71 13.67
N GLU A 259 7.49 22.68 14.56
CA GLU A 259 6.13 23.10 14.83
C GLU A 259 5.53 23.96 13.69
N GLY A 260 4.22 23.95 13.56
CA GLY A 260 3.47 24.91 12.74
C GLY A 260 2.77 24.35 11.51
N GLU A 261 2.86 23.05 11.22
CA GLU A 261 2.18 22.47 10.08
C GLU A 261 0.81 21.86 10.45
N PRO A 262 -0.22 22.02 9.59
CA PRO A 262 -1.59 21.57 9.90
C PRO A 262 -1.79 20.05 9.72
N TYR A 263 -0.74 19.29 9.53
CA TYR A 263 -0.77 17.85 9.30
C TYR A 263 0.29 17.11 10.14
N ASN A 264 0.11 15.81 10.31
CA ASN A 264 0.98 15.00 11.15
C ASN A 264 2.31 14.61 10.48
N LEU A 265 3.23 14.02 11.27
CA LEU A 265 4.57 13.64 10.84
C LEU A 265 4.59 12.69 9.65
N ILE A 266 3.65 11.73 9.54
CA ILE A 266 3.62 10.77 8.42
C ILE A 266 3.22 11.47 7.11
N VAL A 267 2.28 12.40 7.17
CA VAL A 267 1.94 13.25 6.01
C VAL A 267 3.16 14.05 5.55
N LYS A 268 3.96 14.58 6.52
CA LYS A 268 5.17 15.34 6.23
C LYS A 268 6.19 14.53 5.42
N LEU A 269 6.32 13.22 5.67
CA LEU A 269 7.16 12.35 4.83
C LEU A 269 6.72 12.38 3.36
N GLY A 270 5.42 12.29 3.10
CA GLY A 270 4.88 12.40 1.74
C GLY A 270 5.17 13.75 1.08
N VAL A 271 5.06 14.84 1.85
CA VAL A 271 5.39 16.20 1.37
C VAL A 271 6.87 16.28 0.98
N ARG A 272 7.80 15.79 1.81
CA ARG A 272 9.24 15.75 1.50
C ARG A 272 9.56 14.93 0.26
N PHE A 273 8.88 13.82 0.08
CA PHE A 273 9.00 13.00 -1.13
C PHE A 273 8.47 13.74 -2.36
N HIS A 274 7.32 14.41 -2.27
CA HIS A 274 6.79 15.21 -3.36
C HIS A 274 7.74 16.33 -3.77
N GLU A 275 8.33 17.06 -2.82
CA GLU A 275 9.35 18.09 -3.10
C GLU A 275 10.51 17.52 -3.94
N HIS A 276 10.95 16.30 -3.63
CA HIS A 276 12.07 15.65 -4.33
C HIS A 276 11.67 15.07 -5.71
N PHE A 277 10.50 14.42 -5.79
CA PHE A 277 10.09 13.70 -7.00
C PHE A 277 9.18 14.50 -7.93
N LYS A 278 8.81 15.72 -7.57
CA LYS A 278 7.90 16.59 -8.31
C LYS A 278 8.28 16.70 -9.80
N GLY A 279 7.28 16.47 -10.67
CA GLY A 279 7.47 16.49 -12.12
C GLY A 279 8.13 15.25 -12.71
N ARG A 280 8.47 14.25 -11.89
CA ARG A 280 9.09 12.98 -12.33
C ARG A 280 8.16 11.78 -12.11
N VAL A 281 7.64 11.63 -10.93
CA VAL A 281 6.69 10.58 -10.55
C VAL A 281 5.69 11.13 -9.53
N PRO A 282 4.39 10.89 -9.69
CA PRO A 282 3.41 11.30 -8.70
C PRO A 282 3.66 10.70 -7.32
N VAL A 283 3.38 11.50 -6.28
CA VAL A 283 3.55 11.12 -4.87
C VAL A 283 2.28 11.36 -4.10
N SER A 284 1.91 10.41 -3.24
CA SER A 284 0.85 10.59 -2.27
C SER A 284 1.33 10.52 -0.82
N CYS A 285 0.53 11.10 0.07
CA CYS A 285 0.68 10.96 1.51
C CYS A 285 -0.52 10.26 2.14
N VAL A 286 -0.34 9.76 3.35
CA VAL A 286 -1.37 9.05 4.12
C VAL A 286 -1.26 9.43 5.60
N ASN A 287 -2.30 9.23 6.32
CA ASN A 287 -2.43 9.18 7.78
C ASN A 287 -3.24 10.32 8.41
N SER A 288 -4.26 9.91 9.17
CA SER A 288 -5.10 10.77 10.04
C SER A 288 -5.67 12.02 9.36
N LEU A 289 -5.99 11.91 8.07
CA LEU A 289 -6.68 12.93 7.30
C LEU A 289 -8.19 12.67 7.40
N PHE A 290 -8.85 13.33 8.34
CA PHE A 290 -10.25 13.12 8.70
C PHE A 290 -11.14 14.32 8.41
N GLU A 291 -10.58 15.46 8.01
CA GLU A 291 -11.28 16.68 7.64
C GLU A 291 -11.07 16.97 6.15
N PRO A 292 -12.14 17.32 5.41
CA PRO A 292 -12.04 17.70 4.01
C PRO A 292 -11.03 18.82 3.76
N GLU A 293 -10.95 19.79 4.66
CA GLU A 293 -10.06 20.95 4.58
C GLU A 293 -8.58 20.53 4.62
N GLN A 294 -8.22 19.51 5.41
CA GLN A 294 -6.85 18.98 5.45
C GLN A 294 -6.44 18.41 4.08
N VAL A 295 -7.36 17.68 3.44
CA VAL A 295 -7.12 17.06 2.12
C VAL A 295 -6.99 18.14 1.04
N ARG A 296 -7.91 19.12 1.03
CA ARG A 296 -7.87 20.27 0.11
C ARG A 296 -6.57 21.05 0.29
N TYR A 297 -6.20 21.35 1.54
CA TYR A 297 -4.97 22.07 1.84
C TYR A 297 -3.73 21.43 1.19
N LEU A 298 -3.58 20.13 1.31
CA LEU A 298 -2.43 19.41 0.75
C LEU A 298 -2.38 19.49 -0.79
N ILE A 299 -3.51 19.33 -1.46
CA ILE A 299 -3.59 19.35 -2.93
C ILE A 299 -3.51 20.79 -3.48
N GLU A 300 -4.25 21.72 -2.90
CA GLU A 300 -4.37 23.09 -3.41
C GLU A 300 -3.09 23.92 -3.21
N ASN A 301 -2.30 23.58 -2.19
CA ASN A 301 -0.97 24.14 -1.98
C ASN A 301 0.15 23.37 -2.68
N ASP A 302 -0.20 22.37 -3.52
CA ASP A 302 0.77 21.60 -4.31
C ASP A 302 1.84 20.90 -3.45
N LEU A 303 1.40 20.36 -2.29
CA LEU A 303 2.25 19.65 -1.34
C LEU A 303 2.37 18.15 -1.65
N VAL A 304 1.38 17.59 -2.34
CA VAL A 304 1.37 16.20 -2.86
C VAL A 304 0.52 16.14 -4.13
N ASP A 305 0.68 15.10 -4.93
CA ASP A 305 -0.11 14.91 -6.16
C ASP A 305 -1.50 14.32 -5.90
N THR A 306 -1.60 13.43 -4.90
CA THR A 306 -2.83 12.76 -4.47
C THR A 306 -2.81 12.52 -2.97
N VAL A 307 -3.95 12.22 -2.38
CA VAL A 307 -4.08 11.93 -0.95
C VAL A 307 -4.69 10.54 -0.74
N ASP A 308 -4.01 9.72 0.05
CA ASP A 308 -4.46 8.38 0.42
C ASP A 308 -5.36 8.42 1.66
N LEU A 309 -6.58 7.98 1.50
CA LEU A 309 -7.59 7.92 2.54
C LEU A 309 -7.76 6.48 3.03
N ALA A 310 -7.56 6.25 4.33
CA ALA A 310 -7.78 4.94 4.97
C ALA A 310 -8.99 4.99 5.91
N ARG A 311 -8.76 5.34 7.17
CA ARG A 311 -9.80 5.32 8.22
C ARG A 311 -10.98 6.25 7.94
N ALA A 312 -10.78 7.36 7.22
CA ALA A 312 -11.86 8.26 6.83
C ALA A 312 -12.92 7.55 5.98
N VAL A 313 -12.48 6.89 4.89
CA VAL A 313 -13.38 6.15 3.98
C VAL A 313 -13.81 4.78 4.54
N LEU A 314 -13.18 4.26 5.60
CA LEU A 314 -13.70 3.13 6.37
C LEU A 314 -14.87 3.56 7.28
N ALA A 315 -14.76 4.73 7.89
CA ALA A 315 -15.79 5.30 8.75
C ALA A 315 -17.04 5.70 7.94
N ASP A 316 -16.81 6.39 6.83
CA ASP A 316 -17.85 6.78 5.88
C ASP A 316 -17.31 6.86 4.44
N PRO A 317 -17.79 6.02 3.52
CA PRO A 317 -17.43 6.11 2.10
C PRO A 317 -17.69 7.49 1.48
N ALA A 318 -18.73 8.21 1.93
CA ALA A 318 -19.08 9.54 1.45
C ALA A 318 -18.02 10.63 1.78
N PHE A 319 -16.96 10.29 2.49
CA PHE A 319 -15.88 11.26 2.78
C PHE A 319 -15.25 11.84 1.51
N CYS A 320 -15.09 11.05 0.44
CA CYS A 320 -14.57 11.58 -0.83
C CYS A 320 -15.52 12.62 -1.45
N GLU A 321 -16.83 12.38 -1.42
CA GLU A 321 -17.84 13.37 -1.86
C GLU A 321 -17.80 14.64 -1.01
N ALA A 322 -17.62 14.48 0.32
CA ALA A 322 -17.49 15.63 1.22
C ALA A 322 -16.25 16.48 0.90
N VAL A 323 -15.14 15.86 0.54
CA VAL A 323 -13.93 16.56 0.08
C VAL A 323 -14.19 17.32 -1.22
N LEU A 324 -14.97 16.77 -2.15
CA LEU A 324 -15.23 17.34 -3.47
C LEU A 324 -16.34 18.43 -3.46
N SER A 325 -17.35 18.29 -2.59
CA SER A 325 -18.62 19.03 -2.73
C SER A 325 -19.26 19.47 -1.39
N ASP A 326 -18.56 19.41 -0.27
CA ASP A 326 -19.04 19.77 1.07
C ASP A 326 -20.34 19.04 1.50
N THR A 327 -20.53 17.80 1.02
CA THR A 327 -21.68 16.98 1.41
C THR A 327 -21.54 16.47 2.84
N PRO A 328 -22.65 16.22 3.55
CA PRO A 328 -22.60 15.66 4.90
C PRO A 328 -21.94 14.28 4.93
N PHE A 329 -21.14 14.01 5.94
CA PHE A 329 -20.49 12.71 6.19
C PHE A 329 -20.34 12.46 7.69
N VAL A 330 -20.03 11.24 8.08
CA VAL A 330 -19.71 10.88 9.46
C VAL A 330 -18.20 10.76 9.63
N LYS A 331 -17.61 11.72 10.34
CA LYS A 331 -16.17 11.77 10.61
C LYS A 331 -15.69 10.53 11.37
N CYS A 332 -14.50 10.04 11.04
CA CYS A 332 -13.79 9.04 11.83
C CYS A 332 -13.53 9.53 13.26
N PHE A 333 -13.85 8.72 14.27
CA PHE A 333 -13.69 9.11 15.68
C PHE A 333 -12.27 8.98 16.20
N ASP A 334 -11.32 8.60 15.36
CA ASP A 334 -9.90 8.40 15.70
C ASP A 334 -9.70 7.61 17.00
N CYS A 335 -10.36 6.47 17.11
CA CYS A 335 -10.34 5.61 18.29
C CYS A 335 -8.89 5.20 18.61
N PRO A 336 -8.47 5.18 19.89
CA PRO A 336 -7.11 4.79 20.30
C PRO A 336 -6.69 3.41 19.77
N ARG A 337 -7.66 2.50 19.57
CA ARG A 337 -7.49 1.24 18.86
C ARG A 337 -8.58 1.11 17.80
N CYS A 338 -8.18 1.12 16.53
CA CYS A 338 -9.12 1.01 15.42
C CYS A 338 -9.89 -0.32 15.48
N GLN A 339 -11.22 -0.26 15.32
CA GLN A 339 -12.10 -1.45 15.39
C GLN A 339 -11.98 -2.35 14.15
N TYR A 340 -11.27 -1.91 13.12
CA TYR A 340 -10.93 -2.72 11.94
C TYR A 340 -9.56 -3.42 12.05
N GLY A 341 -8.87 -3.30 13.20
CA GLY A 341 -7.60 -3.98 13.43
C GLY A 341 -7.76 -5.50 13.68
N PRO A 342 -6.66 -6.25 13.61
CA PRO A 342 -6.66 -7.69 13.87
C PRO A 342 -7.24 -8.03 15.25
N GLY A 343 -8.13 -9.04 15.30
CA GLY A 343 -8.79 -9.50 16.53
C GLY A 343 -9.77 -8.50 17.14
N MET A 344 -10.17 -7.47 16.40
CA MET A 344 -11.19 -6.51 16.81
C MET A 344 -12.56 -6.91 16.25
N PRO A 345 -13.66 -6.44 16.86
CA PRO A 345 -15.03 -6.88 16.50
C PRO A 345 -15.54 -6.34 15.16
N HIS A 346 -14.74 -5.57 14.42
CA HIS A 346 -15.08 -4.91 13.15
C HIS A 346 -16.36 -4.05 13.21
N LYS A 347 -16.62 -3.44 14.38
CA LYS A 347 -17.78 -2.57 14.66
C LYS A 347 -17.31 -1.13 14.81
N CYS A 348 -17.11 -0.43 13.70
CA CYS A 348 -16.70 0.98 13.70
C CYS A 348 -17.83 1.85 14.31
N PRO A 349 -17.57 2.62 15.38
CA PRO A 349 -18.60 3.49 15.97
C PRO A 349 -19.12 4.57 15.01
N ALA A 350 -18.28 5.08 14.10
CA ALA A 350 -18.68 6.06 13.08
C ALA A 350 -19.61 5.41 12.05
N GLU A 351 -19.27 4.22 11.54
CA GLU A 351 -20.13 3.45 10.64
C GLU A 351 -21.47 3.09 11.30
N MET A 352 -21.47 2.68 12.57
CA MET A 352 -22.70 2.43 13.32
C MET A 352 -23.56 3.70 13.48
N LYS A 353 -22.95 4.88 13.58
CA LYS A 353 -23.68 6.17 13.62
C LYS A 353 -24.27 6.49 12.26
N ARG A 354 -23.54 6.25 11.16
CA ARG A 354 -24.02 6.46 9.79
C ARG A 354 -25.26 5.62 9.48
N ASN A 355 -25.29 4.38 9.95
CA ASN A 355 -26.35 3.42 9.64
C ASN A 355 -27.61 3.56 10.54
N ARG A 356 -27.68 4.61 11.38
CA ARG A 356 -28.86 4.99 12.18
C ARG A 356 -29.66 6.08 11.51
#